data_db7e374456a4b726e869f6f89ef8c8d0
#
_entry.id   db7e374456a4b726e869f6f89ef8c8d0
#
_cell.length_a   1.000
_cell.length_b   1.000
_cell.length_c   1.000
_cell.angle_alpha   90.00
_cell.angle_beta   90.00
_cell.angle_gamma   90.00
#
_symmetry.space_group_name_H-M   'P 1'
#
loop_
_entity.id
_entity.type
_entity.pdbx_description
1 polymer ?
#
loop_
_entity_poly.entity_id
_entity_poly.type
_entity_poly.pdbx_seq_one_letter_code
_entity_poly.pdbx_strand_id
1 'polypeptide(L)'
;MLALVVSLRVKPGHREAFLAAITEQAQRSFTDEAGCRYFDVTVDTGDDHHFVFYELYADQAALDAHRAATYFAVWRAAAAEHVVAGSQVNTITEQLLHHSAEKSNPT
;
A
#
# COMPACT_ATOMS: atom_id res chain seq x y z
N MET A 1 -11.72 10.61 5.82
CA MET A 1 -10.46 9.89 5.61
C MET A 1 -10.14 9.78 4.14
N LEU A 2 -8.88 9.71 3.80
CA LEU A 2 -8.43 9.56 2.42
C LEU A 2 -7.96 8.13 2.18
N ALA A 3 -8.41 7.52 1.10
CA ALA A 3 -7.89 6.24 0.65
C ALA A 3 -6.91 6.47 -0.50
N LEU A 4 -5.77 5.78 -0.43
CA LEU A 4 -4.80 5.71 -1.51
C LEU A 4 -4.88 4.30 -2.09
N VAL A 5 -5.28 4.21 -3.34
CA VAL A 5 -5.34 2.94 -4.07
C VAL A 5 -4.17 2.93 -5.06
N VAL A 6 -3.29 1.95 -4.92
CA VAL A 6 -2.10 1.80 -5.76
C VAL A 6 -2.24 0.54 -6.58
N SER A 7 -2.14 0.66 -7.90
CA SER A 7 -2.06 -0.49 -8.81
C SER A 7 -0.70 -0.46 -9.49
N LEU A 8 0.00 -1.59 -9.51
CA LEU A 8 1.31 -1.67 -10.14
C LEU A 8 1.62 -3.10 -10.59
N ARG A 9 2.57 -3.21 -11.50
CA ARG A 9 3.06 -4.50 -11.98
C ARG A 9 4.53 -4.67 -11.61
N VAL A 10 4.87 -5.85 -11.13
CA VAL A 10 6.24 -6.22 -10.74
C VAL A 10 6.93 -6.90 -11.91
N LYS A 11 8.21 -6.61 -12.08
CA LYS A 11 9.04 -7.20 -13.14
C LYS A 11 9.16 -8.72 -12.94
N PRO A 12 9.21 -9.50 -14.05
CA PRO A 12 9.51 -10.92 -13.95
C PRO A 12 10.79 -11.17 -13.16
N GLY A 13 10.74 -12.13 -12.24
CA GLY A 13 11.88 -12.47 -11.40
C GLY A 13 12.11 -11.57 -10.18
N HIS A 14 11.34 -10.49 -10.04
CA HIS A 14 11.49 -9.52 -8.94
C HIS A 14 10.44 -9.68 -7.83
N ARG A 15 9.56 -10.66 -7.94
CA ARG A 15 8.39 -10.77 -7.04
C ARG A 15 8.77 -10.96 -5.58
N GLU A 16 9.72 -11.82 -5.27
CA GLU A 16 10.12 -12.09 -3.88
C GLU A 16 10.79 -10.86 -3.24
N ALA A 17 11.68 -10.19 -3.95
CA ALA A 17 12.34 -8.99 -3.47
C ALA A 17 11.33 -7.85 -3.28
N PHE A 18 10.37 -7.73 -4.21
CA PHE A 18 9.27 -6.77 -4.09
C PHE A 18 8.42 -7.04 -2.85
N LEU A 19 8.02 -8.29 -2.63
CA LEU A 19 7.21 -8.65 -1.46
C LEU A 19 7.93 -8.33 -0.14
N ALA A 20 9.23 -8.59 -0.06
CA ALA A 20 10.01 -8.24 1.12
C ALA A 20 9.99 -6.72 1.37
N ALA A 21 10.18 -5.92 0.32
CA ALA A 21 10.19 -4.46 0.42
C ALA A 21 8.83 -3.90 0.83
N ILE A 22 7.75 -4.35 0.20
CA ILE A 22 6.41 -3.82 0.52
C ILE A 22 5.93 -4.30 1.89
N THR A 23 6.30 -5.49 2.29
CA THR A 23 5.96 -6.00 3.63
C THR A 23 6.56 -5.10 4.71
N GLU A 24 7.82 -4.73 4.57
CA GLU A 24 8.47 -3.82 5.50
C GLU A 24 7.84 -2.42 5.47
N GLN A 25 7.58 -1.88 4.29
CA GLN A 25 6.95 -0.57 4.13
C GLN A 25 5.56 -0.53 4.78
N ALA A 26 4.74 -1.52 4.52
CA ALA A 26 3.38 -1.60 5.07
C ALA A 26 3.41 -1.72 6.59
N GLN A 27 4.29 -2.56 7.12
CA GLN A 27 4.43 -2.75 8.56
C GLN A 27 4.88 -1.48 9.27
N ARG A 28 5.90 -0.79 8.73
CA ARG A 28 6.39 0.46 9.30
C ARG A 28 5.34 1.56 9.24
N SER A 29 4.69 1.71 8.11
CA SER A 29 3.64 2.73 7.95
C SER A 29 2.52 2.52 8.95
N PHE A 30 2.02 1.30 9.07
CA PHE A 30 0.94 1.00 10.00
C PHE A 30 1.37 1.14 11.47
N THR A 31 2.57 0.69 11.81
CA THR A 31 3.06 0.69 13.20
C THR A 31 3.48 2.10 13.65
N ASP A 32 4.16 2.85 12.80
CA ASP A 32 4.84 4.09 13.19
C ASP A 32 4.03 5.36 12.87
N GLU A 33 3.03 5.27 12.00
CA GLU A 33 2.23 6.42 11.59
C GLU A 33 0.84 6.35 12.21
N ALA A 34 0.57 7.22 13.17
CA ALA A 34 -0.72 7.27 13.85
C ALA A 34 -1.89 7.53 12.88
N GLY A 35 -1.64 8.24 11.78
CA GLY A 35 -2.65 8.55 10.77
C GLY A 35 -2.89 7.45 9.75
N CYS A 36 -2.05 6.42 9.71
CA CYS A 36 -2.26 5.27 8.83
C CYS A 36 -3.21 4.28 9.49
N ARG A 37 -4.42 4.16 8.95
CA ARG A 37 -5.51 3.36 9.55
C ARG A 37 -5.54 1.94 8.99
N TYR A 38 -5.31 1.78 7.70
CA TYR A 38 -5.20 0.51 7.01
C TYR A 38 -4.04 0.56 6.03
N PHE A 39 -3.40 -0.56 5.83
CA PHE A 39 -2.42 -0.73 4.78
C PHE A 39 -2.50 -2.18 4.29
N ASP A 40 -3.33 -2.42 3.30
CA ASP A 40 -3.55 -3.75 2.75
C ASP A 40 -2.78 -3.91 1.45
N VAL A 41 -2.04 -5.00 1.37
CA VAL A 41 -1.33 -5.39 0.15
C VAL A 41 -2.06 -6.60 -0.41
N THR A 42 -2.55 -6.47 -1.63
CA THR A 42 -3.28 -7.54 -2.31
C THR A 42 -2.62 -7.87 -3.63
N VAL A 43 -2.89 -9.06 -4.12
CA VAL A 43 -2.43 -9.51 -5.43
C VAL A 43 -3.62 -9.96 -6.26
N ASP A 44 -3.57 -9.67 -7.56
CA ASP A 44 -4.59 -10.08 -8.51
C ASP A 44 -4.65 -11.61 -8.56
N THR A 45 -5.84 -12.17 -8.40
CA THR A 45 -6.03 -13.63 -8.41
C THR A 45 -5.71 -14.26 -9.78
N GLY A 46 -5.73 -13.48 -10.85
CA GLY A 46 -5.42 -13.92 -12.20
C GLY A 46 -4.00 -13.57 -12.67
N ASP A 47 -3.24 -12.80 -11.88
CA ASP A 47 -1.90 -12.35 -12.27
C ASP A 47 -1.07 -12.04 -11.02
N ASP A 48 -0.17 -12.94 -10.65
CA ASP A 48 0.61 -12.85 -9.42
C ASP A 48 1.71 -11.78 -9.46
N HIS A 49 1.84 -11.03 -10.54
CA HIS A 49 2.72 -9.87 -10.68
C HIS A 49 1.95 -8.54 -10.70
N HIS A 50 0.64 -8.58 -10.63
CA HIS A 50 -0.20 -7.40 -10.52
C HIS A 50 -0.67 -7.22 -9.09
N PHE A 51 -0.24 -6.14 -8.43
CA PHE A 51 -0.55 -5.85 -7.04
C PHE A 51 -1.44 -4.63 -6.93
N VAL A 52 -2.33 -4.65 -5.95
CA VAL A 52 -3.18 -3.52 -5.60
C VAL A 52 -3.06 -3.30 -4.09
N PHE A 53 -2.69 -2.07 -3.71
CA PHE A 53 -2.66 -1.69 -2.30
C PHE A 53 -3.88 -0.84 -1.99
N TYR A 54 -4.44 -1.05 -0.83
CA TYR A 54 -5.46 -0.19 -0.25
C TYR A 54 -4.92 0.39 1.05
N GLU A 55 -4.73 1.71 1.05
CA GLU A 55 -4.18 2.42 2.20
C GLU A 55 -5.19 3.47 2.64
N LEU A 56 -5.42 3.59 3.94
CA LEU A 56 -6.37 4.55 4.48
C LEU A 56 -5.66 5.45 5.49
N TYR A 57 -5.72 6.76 5.24
CA TYR A 57 -5.12 7.78 6.07
C TYR A 57 -6.19 8.69 6.68
N ALA A 58 -5.95 9.15 7.91
CA ALA A 58 -6.92 9.97 8.65
C ALA A 58 -7.31 11.24 7.90
N ASP A 59 -6.33 11.90 7.26
CA ASP A 59 -6.50 13.16 6.53
C ASP A 59 -5.31 13.41 5.60
N GLN A 60 -5.31 14.57 4.92
CA GLN A 60 -4.21 14.96 4.04
C GLN A 60 -2.88 15.09 4.80
N ALA A 61 -2.91 15.61 6.02
CA ALA A 61 -1.69 15.76 6.82
C ALA A 61 -1.06 14.40 7.13
N ALA A 62 -1.87 13.37 7.38
CA ALA A 62 -1.39 12.00 7.59
C ALA A 62 -0.76 11.42 6.32
N LEU A 63 -1.36 11.67 5.17
CA LEU A 63 -0.80 11.24 3.88
C LEU A 63 0.51 11.96 3.57
N ASP A 64 0.59 13.25 3.86
CA ASP A 64 1.83 14.03 3.70
C ASP A 64 2.93 13.52 4.62
N ALA A 65 2.60 13.21 5.87
CA ALA A 65 3.54 12.64 6.84
C ALA A 65 4.05 11.26 6.38
N HIS A 66 3.18 10.44 5.80
CA HIS A 66 3.57 9.15 5.23
C HIS A 66 4.64 9.31 4.14
N ARG A 67 4.43 10.25 3.23
CA ARG A 67 5.36 10.52 2.12
C ARG A 67 6.67 11.17 2.57
N ALA A 68 6.66 11.84 3.72
CA ALA A 68 7.83 12.50 4.30
C ALA A 68 8.63 11.59 5.25
N ALA A 69 8.11 10.41 5.59
CA ALA A 69 8.79 9.48 6.46
C ALA A 69 10.11 9.01 5.86
N THR A 70 11.13 8.86 6.70
CA THR A 70 12.49 8.49 6.22
C THR A 70 12.50 7.15 5.48
N TYR A 71 11.74 6.18 5.94
CA TYR A 71 11.66 4.87 5.30
C TYR A 71 10.92 4.90 3.96
N PHE A 72 10.19 5.97 3.65
CA PHE A 72 9.51 6.11 2.36
C PHE A 72 10.51 6.18 1.20
N ALA A 73 11.65 6.82 1.41
CA ALA A 73 12.70 6.89 0.40
C ALA A 73 13.28 5.50 0.08
N VAL A 74 13.39 4.63 1.10
CA VAL A 74 13.83 3.24 0.92
C VAL A 74 12.82 2.47 0.06
N TRP A 75 11.53 2.63 0.36
CA TRP A 75 10.47 2.03 -0.44
C TRP A 75 10.49 2.53 -1.90
N ARG A 76 10.65 3.83 -2.12
CA ARG A 76 10.71 4.40 -3.47
C ARG A 76 11.88 3.83 -4.28
N ALA A 77 13.03 3.65 -3.67
CA ALA A 77 14.18 3.05 -4.32
C ALA A 77 13.91 1.59 -4.72
N ALA A 78 13.30 0.83 -3.82
CA ALA A 78 12.92 -0.56 -4.10
C ALA A 78 11.86 -0.63 -5.22
N ALA A 79 10.87 0.25 -5.20
CA ALA A 79 9.84 0.31 -6.23
C ALA A 79 10.46 0.63 -7.61
N ALA A 80 11.41 1.56 -7.66
CA ALA A 80 12.11 1.88 -8.91
C ALA A 80 12.85 0.68 -9.49
N GLU A 81 13.38 -0.19 -8.63
CA GLU A 81 14.10 -1.39 -9.06
C GLU A 81 13.15 -2.52 -9.51
N HIS A 82 12.06 -2.74 -8.80
CA HIS A 82 11.24 -3.95 -8.96
C HIS A 82 9.95 -3.75 -9.73
N VAL A 83 9.46 -2.52 -9.85
CA VAL A 83 8.19 -2.21 -10.52
C VAL A 83 8.42 -1.89 -11.99
N VAL A 84 7.57 -2.44 -12.86
CA VAL A 84 7.60 -2.13 -14.29
C VAL A 84 7.38 -0.64 -14.49
N ALA A 85 8.30 0.02 -15.20
CA ALA A 85 8.22 1.47 -15.46
C ALA A 85 6.89 1.83 -16.12
N GLY A 86 6.22 2.85 -15.58
CA GLY A 86 4.95 3.35 -16.10
C GLY A 86 3.73 2.51 -15.71
N SER A 87 3.90 1.43 -14.94
CA SER A 87 2.77 0.58 -14.55
C SER A 87 2.05 1.07 -13.29
N GLN A 88 2.68 1.91 -12.49
CA GLN A 88 2.09 2.34 -11.23
C GLN A 88 1.05 3.44 -11.43
N VAL A 89 -0.14 3.20 -10.92
CA VAL A 89 -1.23 4.17 -10.90
C VAL A 89 -1.67 4.37 -9.45
N ASN A 90 -1.61 5.61 -8.99
CA ASN A 90 -2.08 6.01 -7.67
C ASN A 90 -3.39 6.78 -7.82
N THR A 91 -4.40 6.35 -7.09
CA THR A 91 -5.69 7.05 -7.05
C THR A 91 -5.99 7.43 -5.61
N ILE A 92 -6.17 8.72 -5.36
CA ILE A 92 -6.55 9.23 -4.03
C ILE A 92 -8.04 9.49 -4.05
N THR A 93 -8.76 8.89 -3.09
CA THR A 93 -10.20 9.02 -2.98
C THR A 93 -10.58 9.48 -1.57
N GLU A 94 -11.69 10.20 -1.49
CA GLU A 94 -12.27 10.56 -0.20
C GLU A 94 -13.27 9.50 0.24
N GLN A 95 -13.14 9.03 1.48
CA GLN A 95 -14.08 8.07 2.03
C GLN A 95 -15.40 8.77 2.33
N LEU A 96 -16.47 8.38 1.62
CA LEU A 96 -17.80 8.94 1.81
C LEU A 96 -18.64 8.12 2.79
N LEU A 97 -18.48 6.81 2.74
CA LEU A 97 -19.19 5.88 3.60
C LEU A 97 -18.22 4.80 4.06
N HIS A 98 -18.37 4.36 5.29
CA HIS A 98 -17.59 3.28 5.83
C HIS A 98 -18.47 2.31 6.59
N HIS A 99 -18.49 1.10 6.12
CA HIS A 99 -19.12 -0.01 6.81
C HIS A 99 -18.07 -1.06 7.07
N SER A 100 -17.82 -1.36 8.32
CA SER A 100 -16.97 -2.47 8.69
C SER A 100 -17.63 -3.23 9.82
N ALA A 101 -17.57 -4.53 9.76
CA ALA A 101 -17.98 -5.37 10.85
C ALA A 101 -16.90 -6.43 11.04
N GLU A 102 -16.34 -6.45 12.24
CA GLU A 102 -15.57 -7.58 12.66
C GLU A 102 -16.53 -8.66 13.09
N LYS A 103 -16.67 -9.69 12.24
CA LYS A 103 -17.59 -10.79 12.54
C LYS A 103 -16.80 -11.92 13.14
N SER A 104 -17.31 -12.41 14.27
CA SER A 104 -16.78 -13.63 14.85
C SER A 104 -16.90 -14.77 13.85
N ASN A 105 -15.86 -15.58 13.74
CA ASN A 105 -15.96 -16.80 12.96
C ASN A 105 -17.03 -17.68 13.58
N PRO A 106 -18.01 -18.16 12.79
CA PRO A 106 -18.93 -19.18 13.27
C PRO A 106 -18.09 -20.43 13.57
N THR A 107 -18.10 -20.81 14.80
CA THR A 107 -17.39 -22.01 15.25
C THR A 107 -18.36 -23.13 15.43
#